data_1f391f11d628b2261658482a6d4989c0
#
_entry.id   1f391f11d628b2261658482a6d4989c0
#
_cell.length_a   1.000
_cell.length_b   1.000
_cell.length_c   1.000
_cell.angle_alpha   90.00
_cell.angle_beta   90.00
_cell.angle_gamma   90.00
#
_symmetry.space_group_name_H-M   'P 1'
#
loop_
_entity.id
_entity.type
_entity.pdbx_description
1 polymer ?
#
loop_
_entity_poly.entity_id
_entity_poly.type
_entity_poly.pdbx_seq_one_letter_code
_entity_poly.pdbx_strand_id
1 'polypeptide(L)'
;MIKKLVIVSLGAVGVAVVMGSSLGSYVSTAYRRTASTVKESVPMEFQIDRARNMVRDLEPEIRRSMHVIAKEEVEVASLDQRIAAADQRAAKDKTEILRLQADLESGERTFRYAGNVYSASEVRDDLSRRFTRFKTADATLSTLRQMRDARSRNLDAARQKLTAMIAAQRQLQVDVENLEAQLKLVQVAEAASDFQFDDSQLARCKELMADIRARLDVAARLASAD
;
A
#
# COMPACT_ATOMS: atom_id res chain seq x y z
N MET A 1 24.83 4.94 -58.63
CA MET A 1 25.43 5.35 -57.34
C MET A 1 24.98 6.75 -56.92
N ILE A 2 23.65 7.05 -56.86
CA ILE A 2 23.13 8.39 -56.53
C ILE A 2 21.83 8.25 -55.65
N LYS A 3 21.79 7.30 -54.76
CA LYS A 3 20.63 7.13 -53.84
C LYS A 3 20.96 7.07 -52.34
N LYS A 4 22.20 7.42 -51.97
CA LYS A 4 22.61 7.37 -50.52
C LYS A 4 22.95 8.73 -49.89
N LEU A 5 22.67 9.87 -50.56
CA LEU A 5 23.10 11.19 -50.12
C LEU A 5 21.99 12.16 -49.73
N VAL A 6 20.76 11.70 -49.62
CA VAL A 6 19.59 12.55 -49.26
C VAL A 6 19.10 12.36 -47.83
N ILE A 7 19.60 11.35 -47.09
CA ILE A 7 19.09 11.04 -45.73
C ILE A 7 19.91 11.72 -44.61
N VAL A 8 21.06 12.32 -44.90
CA VAL A 8 21.93 12.92 -43.88
C VAL A 8 21.69 14.42 -43.64
N SER A 9 20.91 15.10 -44.50
CA SER A 9 20.71 16.54 -44.36
C SER A 9 19.49 16.95 -43.50
N LEU A 10 18.64 16.02 -43.06
CA LEU A 10 17.48 16.34 -42.21
C LEU A 10 17.78 16.21 -40.70
N GLY A 11 18.91 15.61 -40.31
CA GLY A 11 19.30 15.44 -38.92
C GLY A 11 20.05 16.62 -38.30
N ALA A 12 20.61 17.52 -39.14
CA ALA A 12 21.47 18.60 -38.65
C ALA A 12 20.76 19.92 -38.35
N VAL A 13 19.53 20.10 -38.80
CA VAL A 13 18.73 21.33 -38.56
C VAL A 13 17.99 21.27 -37.20
N GLY A 14 17.78 20.07 -36.63
CA GLY A 14 17.05 19.89 -35.37
C GLY A 14 17.84 20.22 -34.09
N VAL A 15 19.18 20.28 -34.16
CA VAL A 15 20.04 20.45 -32.95
C VAL A 15 20.48 21.91 -32.74
N ALA A 16 20.44 22.76 -33.73
CA ALA A 16 20.90 24.18 -33.64
C ALA A 16 19.85 25.13 -33.02
N VAL A 17 18.59 24.73 -32.81
CA VAL A 17 17.52 25.58 -32.29
C VAL A 17 17.39 25.51 -30.77
N VAL A 18 18.11 24.61 -30.07
CA VAL A 18 17.98 24.41 -28.62
C VAL A 18 18.95 25.27 -27.78
N MET A 19 19.89 25.99 -28.37
CA MET A 19 20.92 26.74 -27.63
C MET A 19 20.78 28.28 -27.68
N GLY A 20 19.66 28.85 -28.05
CA GLY A 20 19.48 30.30 -28.05
C GLY A 20 18.16 30.72 -27.43
N SER A 21 18.22 31.18 -26.21
CA SER A 21 17.32 32.13 -25.49
C SER A 21 15.89 32.32 -25.99
N SER A 22 14.93 32.13 -25.12
CA SER A 22 13.52 32.60 -25.15
C SER A 22 12.48 31.83 -25.97
N LEU A 23 12.84 30.81 -26.74
CA LEU A 23 11.88 30.01 -27.51
C LEU A 23 11.31 28.81 -26.72
N GLY A 24 11.85 28.46 -25.56
CA GLY A 24 11.37 27.36 -24.72
C GLY A 24 9.92 27.52 -24.22
N SER A 25 9.46 28.76 -24.09
CA SER A 25 8.07 29.08 -23.68
C SER A 25 7.07 28.83 -24.80
N TYR A 26 7.43 29.10 -26.05
CA TYR A 26 6.55 28.90 -27.23
C TYR A 26 6.41 27.43 -27.59
N VAL A 27 7.47 26.63 -27.47
CA VAL A 27 7.43 25.19 -27.76
C VAL A 27 6.60 24.45 -26.70
N SER A 28 6.72 24.83 -25.41
CA SER A 28 5.91 24.24 -24.36
C SER A 28 4.43 24.61 -24.47
N THR A 29 4.12 25.84 -24.93
CA THR A 29 2.74 26.30 -25.16
C THR A 29 2.13 25.65 -26.40
N ALA A 30 2.90 25.47 -27.50
CA ALA A 30 2.46 24.75 -28.69
C ALA A 30 2.25 23.28 -28.39
N TYR A 31 3.14 22.62 -27.64
CA TYR A 31 2.99 21.23 -27.23
C TYR A 31 1.79 21.01 -26.31
N ARG A 32 1.52 21.93 -25.38
CA ARG A 32 0.32 21.91 -24.53
C ARG A 32 -0.95 22.13 -25.34
N ARG A 33 -0.97 23.04 -26.31
CA ARG A 33 -2.13 23.25 -27.19
C ARG A 33 -2.39 22.08 -28.10
N THR A 34 -1.37 21.50 -28.73
CA THR A 34 -1.55 20.29 -29.57
C THR A 34 -1.94 19.09 -28.73
N ALA A 35 -1.42 18.91 -27.52
CA ALA A 35 -1.83 17.85 -26.62
C ALA A 35 -3.26 18.05 -26.08
N SER A 36 -3.76 19.29 -25.90
CA SER A 36 -5.15 19.56 -25.54
C SER A 36 -6.10 19.33 -26.72
N THR A 37 -5.74 19.77 -27.92
CA THR A 37 -6.56 19.62 -29.13
C THR A 37 -6.70 18.15 -29.54
N VAL A 38 -5.66 17.32 -29.36
CA VAL A 38 -5.75 15.87 -29.59
C VAL A 38 -6.60 15.17 -28.51
N LYS A 39 -6.64 15.70 -27.28
CA LYS A 39 -7.53 15.17 -26.21
C LYS A 39 -9.01 15.49 -26.47
N GLU A 40 -9.32 16.61 -27.15
CA GLU A 40 -10.69 16.97 -27.51
C GLU A 40 -11.25 16.18 -28.71
N SER A 41 -10.39 15.54 -29.51
CA SER A 41 -10.82 14.75 -30.68
C SER A 41 -11.13 13.28 -30.36
N VAL A 42 -10.91 12.81 -29.13
CA VAL A 42 -11.24 11.42 -28.75
C VAL A 42 -12.73 11.34 -28.39
N PRO A 43 -13.52 10.47 -29.08
CA PRO A 43 -14.93 10.30 -28.77
C PRO A 43 -15.18 10.01 -27.28
N MET A 44 -16.26 10.55 -26.73
CA MET A 44 -16.60 10.41 -25.32
C MET A 44 -16.79 8.93 -24.92
N GLU A 45 -17.37 8.14 -25.80
CA GLU A 45 -17.58 6.70 -25.65
C GLU A 45 -16.26 5.98 -25.39
N PHE A 46 -15.24 6.28 -26.18
CA PHE A 46 -13.91 5.69 -25.99
C PHE A 46 -13.29 6.07 -24.64
N GLN A 47 -13.55 7.30 -24.17
CA GLN A 47 -13.08 7.77 -22.88
C GLN A 47 -13.78 7.04 -21.73
N ILE A 48 -15.08 6.78 -21.86
CA ILE A 48 -15.88 6.00 -20.90
C ILE A 48 -15.39 4.54 -20.87
N ASP A 49 -15.18 3.91 -22.03
CA ASP A 49 -14.67 2.55 -22.10
C ASP A 49 -13.28 2.42 -21.47
N ARG A 50 -12.42 3.41 -21.70
CA ARG A 50 -11.12 3.46 -21.05
C ARG A 50 -11.24 3.59 -19.53
N ALA A 51 -12.12 4.46 -19.03
CA ALA A 51 -12.37 4.61 -17.60
C ALA A 51 -12.91 3.31 -17.00
N ARG A 52 -13.85 2.64 -17.67
CA ARG A 52 -14.38 1.33 -17.26
C ARG A 52 -13.28 0.28 -17.14
N ASN A 53 -12.37 0.22 -18.11
CA ASN A 53 -11.24 -0.70 -18.06
C ASN A 53 -10.31 -0.37 -16.88
N MET A 54 -10.00 0.91 -16.65
CA MET A 54 -9.18 1.31 -15.50
C MET A 54 -9.83 0.96 -14.16
N VAL A 55 -11.15 1.09 -14.02
CA VAL A 55 -11.88 0.63 -12.81
C VAL A 55 -11.76 -0.88 -12.64
N ARG A 56 -11.84 -1.64 -13.73
CA ARG A 56 -11.67 -3.09 -13.71
C ARG A 56 -10.24 -3.50 -13.33
N ASP A 57 -9.25 -2.76 -13.80
CA ASP A 57 -7.83 -2.99 -13.51
C ASP A 57 -7.47 -2.78 -12.02
N LEU A 58 -8.32 -2.11 -11.23
CA LEU A 58 -8.17 -2.03 -9.77
C LEU A 58 -8.48 -3.36 -9.07
N GLU A 59 -9.27 -4.26 -9.67
CA GLU A 59 -9.67 -5.52 -9.04
C GLU A 59 -8.48 -6.45 -8.74
N PRO A 60 -7.53 -6.71 -9.66
CA PRO A 60 -6.36 -7.51 -9.35
C PRO A 60 -5.48 -6.91 -8.25
N GLU A 61 -5.39 -5.58 -8.15
CA GLU A 61 -4.63 -4.92 -7.09
C GLU A 61 -5.31 -5.07 -5.72
N ILE A 62 -6.64 -4.93 -5.67
CA ILE A 62 -7.45 -5.22 -4.48
C ILE A 62 -7.22 -6.67 -4.02
N ARG A 63 -7.25 -7.64 -4.94
CA ARG A 63 -7.00 -9.06 -4.63
C ARG A 63 -5.58 -9.30 -4.11
N ARG A 64 -4.57 -8.64 -4.68
CA ARG A 64 -3.18 -8.71 -4.19
C ARG A 64 -3.08 -8.17 -2.76
N SER A 65 -3.66 -6.99 -2.51
CA SER A 65 -3.69 -6.39 -1.18
C SER A 65 -4.40 -7.29 -0.16
N MET A 66 -5.51 -7.93 -0.53
CA MET A 66 -6.19 -8.92 0.32
C MET A 66 -5.28 -10.10 0.66
N HIS A 67 -4.52 -10.61 -0.32
CA HIS A 67 -3.59 -11.73 -0.09
C HIS A 67 -2.44 -11.33 0.84
N VAL A 68 -1.87 -10.13 0.67
CA VAL A 68 -0.80 -9.61 1.54
C VAL A 68 -1.32 -9.44 2.97
N ILE A 69 -2.52 -8.87 3.14
CA ILE A 69 -3.17 -8.72 4.44
C ILE A 69 -3.37 -10.08 5.11
N ALA A 70 -3.92 -11.07 4.40
CA ALA A 70 -4.15 -12.41 4.95
C ALA A 70 -2.82 -13.08 5.39
N LYS A 71 -1.75 -12.89 4.62
CA LYS A 71 -0.42 -13.39 5.02
C LYS A 71 0.09 -12.70 6.28
N GLU A 72 -0.05 -11.39 6.39
CA GLU A 72 0.40 -10.62 7.55
C GLU A 72 -0.42 -10.96 8.81
N GLU A 73 -1.72 -11.26 8.66
CA GLU A 73 -2.57 -11.77 9.75
C GLU A 73 -2.04 -13.08 10.34
N VAL A 74 -1.62 -14.01 9.48
CA VAL A 74 -1.01 -15.28 9.91
C VAL A 74 0.31 -15.04 10.64
N GLU A 75 1.13 -14.11 10.17
CA GLU A 75 2.39 -13.74 10.82
C GLU A 75 2.18 -13.12 12.22
N VAL A 76 1.19 -12.23 12.35
CA VAL A 76 0.82 -11.63 13.65
C VAL A 76 0.33 -12.72 14.60
N ALA A 77 -0.55 -13.62 14.14
CA ALA A 77 -1.03 -14.74 14.96
C ALA A 77 0.11 -15.68 15.40
N SER A 78 1.08 -15.94 14.52
CA SER A 78 2.28 -16.73 14.85
C SER A 78 3.12 -16.03 15.94
N LEU A 79 3.30 -14.70 15.84
CA LEU A 79 3.99 -13.93 16.87
C LEU A 79 3.25 -13.99 18.22
N ASP A 80 1.92 -13.88 18.23
CA ASP A 80 1.13 -13.99 19.46
C ASP A 80 1.31 -15.36 20.13
N GLN A 81 1.32 -16.45 19.38
CA GLN A 81 1.59 -17.78 19.92
C GLN A 81 3.01 -17.89 20.52
N ARG A 82 4.01 -17.33 19.81
CA ARG A 82 5.40 -17.33 20.29
C ARG A 82 5.56 -16.49 21.56
N ILE A 83 4.89 -15.34 21.64
CA ILE A 83 4.86 -14.47 22.83
C ILE A 83 4.22 -15.21 23.99
N ALA A 84 3.05 -15.84 23.78
CA ALA A 84 2.37 -16.60 24.83
C ALA A 84 3.25 -17.74 25.40
N ALA A 85 3.92 -18.48 24.51
CA ALA A 85 4.84 -19.54 24.92
C ALA A 85 6.06 -19.01 25.68
N ALA A 86 6.62 -17.88 25.24
CA ALA A 86 7.76 -17.23 25.91
C ALA A 86 7.36 -16.66 27.28
N ASP A 87 6.19 -16.04 27.38
CA ASP A 87 5.62 -15.52 28.65
C ASP A 87 5.45 -16.65 29.69
N GLN A 88 4.88 -17.78 29.26
CA GLN A 88 4.72 -18.95 30.17
C GLN A 88 6.05 -19.46 30.69
N ARG A 89 7.08 -19.52 29.81
CA ARG A 89 8.43 -19.96 30.22
C ARG A 89 9.06 -18.95 31.16
N ALA A 90 9.00 -17.66 30.84
CA ALA A 90 9.53 -16.60 31.67
C ALA A 90 8.86 -16.57 33.07
N ALA A 91 7.55 -16.79 33.13
CA ALA A 91 6.81 -16.87 34.39
C ALA A 91 7.27 -18.05 35.28
N LYS A 92 7.50 -19.23 34.65
CA LYS A 92 8.04 -20.40 35.35
C LYS A 92 9.46 -20.14 35.85
N ASP A 93 10.34 -19.63 34.98
CA ASP A 93 11.72 -19.32 35.33
C ASP A 93 11.79 -18.30 36.48
N LYS A 94 10.94 -17.28 36.43
CA LYS A 94 10.83 -16.28 37.52
C LYS A 94 10.42 -16.91 38.84
N THR A 95 9.43 -17.81 38.82
CA THR A 95 8.97 -18.50 40.05
C THR A 95 10.09 -19.36 40.64
N GLU A 96 10.84 -20.09 39.80
CA GLU A 96 11.98 -20.89 40.26
C GLU A 96 13.10 -20.04 40.79
N ILE A 97 13.44 -18.92 40.18
CA ILE A 97 14.44 -17.96 40.64
C ILE A 97 14.06 -17.41 42.01
N LEU A 98 12.81 -16.97 42.18
CA LEU A 98 12.32 -16.46 43.49
C LEU A 98 12.35 -17.52 44.56
N ARG A 99 12.05 -18.79 44.24
CA ARG A 99 12.15 -19.90 45.17
C ARG A 99 13.61 -20.13 45.63
N LEU A 100 14.56 -20.24 44.68
CA LEU A 100 15.97 -20.42 45.01
C LEU A 100 16.54 -19.25 45.81
N GLN A 101 16.07 -18.03 45.54
CA GLN A 101 16.42 -16.85 46.29
C GLN A 101 15.93 -16.96 47.75
N ALA A 102 14.66 -17.32 47.97
CA ALA A 102 14.08 -17.50 49.30
C ALA A 102 14.79 -18.63 50.09
N ASP A 103 15.10 -19.73 49.41
CA ASP A 103 15.84 -20.83 50.00
C ASP A 103 17.23 -20.36 50.50
N LEU A 104 17.97 -19.59 49.70
CA LEU A 104 19.27 -19.03 50.09
C LEU A 104 19.17 -17.99 51.22
N GLU A 105 18.08 -17.25 51.29
CA GLU A 105 17.81 -16.28 52.39
C GLU A 105 17.49 -16.97 53.72
N SER A 106 17.09 -18.26 53.72
CA SER A 106 16.89 -19.04 54.96
C SER A 106 18.17 -19.26 55.77
N GLY A 107 19.34 -19.05 55.15
CA GLY A 107 20.65 -19.21 55.82
C GLY A 107 21.11 -20.66 55.98
N GLU A 108 20.39 -21.62 55.42
CA GLU A 108 20.81 -23.03 55.47
C GLU A 108 22.09 -23.26 54.65
N ARG A 109 22.91 -24.24 55.06
CA ARG A 109 24.15 -24.57 54.34
C ARG A 109 23.96 -25.55 53.21
N THR A 110 22.89 -26.34 53.24
CA THR A 110 22.59 -27.39 52.27
C THR A 110 21.11 -27.39 51.93
N PHE A 111 20.77 -27.61 50.67
CA PHE A 111 19.42 -27.64 50.15
C PHE A 111 19.17 -28.97 49.40
N ARG A 112 17.96 -29.49 49.48
CA ARG A 112 17.59 -30.73 48.80
C ARG A 112 16.58 -30.45 47.70
N TYR A 113 16.98 -30.70 46.44
CA TYR A 113 16.10 -30.59 45.25
C TYR A 113 16.08 -31.90 44.49
N ALA A 114 14.90 -32.40 44.14
CA ALA A 114 14.70 -33.64 43.38
C ALA A 114 15.51 -34.85 43.94
N GLY A 115 15.67 -34.95 45.28
CA GLY A 115 16.40 -36.03 45.91
C GLY A 115 17.91 -35.84 46.07
N ASN A 116 18.49 -34.82 45.44
CA ASN A 116 19.92 -34.50 45.55
C ASN A 116 20.17 -33.37 46.55
N VAL A 117 21.34 -33.41 47.19
CA VAL A 117 21.77 -32.38 48.16
C VAL A 117 22.77 -31.46 47.50
N TYR A 118 22.56 -30.16 47.64
CA TYR A 118 23.39 -29.11 47.08
C TYR A 118 23.86 -28.16 48.17
N SER A 119 25.08 -27.68 48.07
CA SER A 119 25.60 -26.63 48.95
C SER A 119 25.02 -25.26 48.59
N ALA A 120 25.05 -24.32 49.50
CA ALA A 120 24.62 -22.94 49.27
C ALA A 120 25.42 -22.26 48.15
N SER A 121 26.67 -22.63 47.92
CA SER A 121 27.47 -22.14 46.78
C SER A 121 26.93 -22.63 45.45
N GLU A 122 26.67 -23.94 45.32
CA GLU A 122 26.12 -24.51 44.07
C GLU A 122 24.75 -23.93 43.74
N VAL A 123 23.88 -23.71 44.72
CA VAL A 123 22.57 -23.07 44.51
C VAL A 123 22.73 -21.61 44.08
N ARG A 124 23.69 -20.87 44.65
CA ARG A 124 23.97 -19.49 44.23
C ARG A 124 24.48 -19.41 42.79
N ASP A 125 25.35 -20.31 42.39
CA ASP A 125 25.89 -20.37 41.05
C ASP A 125 24.77 -20.74 40.04
N ASP A 126 23.88 -21.66 40.42
CA ASP A 126 22.72 -22.00 39.58
C ASP A 126 21.73 -20.86 39.45
N LEU A 127 21.43 -20.17 40.55
CA LEU A 127 20.59 -18.96 40.57
C LEU A 127 21.16 -17.87 39.62
N SER A 128 22.47 -17.62 39.70
CA SER A 128 23.14 -16.65 38.82
C SER A 128 22.99 -17.01 37.33
N ARG A 129 23.21 -18.29 37.00
CA ARG A 129 23.02 -18.77 35.62
C ARG A 129 21.56 -18.67 35.14
N ARG A 130 20.60 -19.01 36.02
CA ARG A 130 19.16 -18.91 35.70
C ARG A 130 18.75 -17.46 35.52
N PHE A 131 19.20 -16.57 36.40
CA PHE A 131 18.91 -15.15 36.30
C PHE A 131 19.44 -14.53 34.99
N THR A 132 20.66 -14.88 34.61
CA THR A 132 21.22 -14.43 33.34
C THR A 132 20.40 -14.92 32.13
N ARG A 133 19.97 -16.18 32.13
CA ARG A 133 19.08 -16.74 31.08
C ARG A 133 17.72 -16.05 31.06
N PHE A 134 17.12 -15.85 32.25
CA PHE A 134 15.85 -15.14 32.38
C PHE A 134 15.92 -13.72 31.80
N LYS A 135 16.97 -12.96 32.13
CA LYS A 135 17.20 -11.60 31.60
C LYS A 135 17.27 -11.59 30.07
N THR A 136 17.95 -12.57 29.49
CA THR A 136 18.02 -12.69 28.02
C THR A 136 16.67 -13.06 27.41
N ALA A 137 15.93 -13.99 28.05
CA ALA A 137 14.60 -14.40 27.61
C ALA A 137 13.59 -13.24 27.71
N ASP A 138 13.64 -12.45 28.78
CA ASP A 138 12.79 -11.27 28.99
C ASP A 138 13.06 -10.17 27.94
N ALA A 139 14.33 -9.91 27.62
CA ALA A 139 14.71 -9.00 26.54
C ALA A 139 14.19 -9.48 25.17
N THR A 140 14.29 -10.77 24.92
CA THR A 140 13.76 -11.39 23.68
C THR A 140 12.23 -11.26 23.61
N LEU A 141 11.54 -11.51 24.71
CA LEU A 141 10.09 -11.35 24.82
C LEU A 141 9.65 -9.91 24.58
N SER A 142 10.36 -8.95 25.15
CA SER A 142 10.13 -7.51 24.89
C SER A 142 10.25 -7.19 23.38
N THR A 143 11.29 -7.71 22.73
CA THR A 143 11.51 -7.52 21.28
C THR A 143 10.37 -8.15 20.45
N LEU A 144 9.93 -9.37 20.79
CA LEU A 144 8.82 -10.02 20.11
C LEU A 144 7.51 -9.21 20.23
N ARG A 145 7.23 -8.65 21.40
CA ARG A 145 6.08 -7.78 21.62
C ARG A 145 6.15 -6.51 20.76
N GLN A 146 7.30 -5.85 20.72
CA GLN A 146 7.51 -4.67 19.87
C GLN A 146 7.30 -4.99 18.37
N MET A 147 7.84 -6.12 17.91
CA MET A 147 7.64 -6.58 16.54
C MET A 147 6.16 -6.84 16.23
N ARG A 148 5.45 -7.53 17.12
CA ARG A 148 4.02 -7.81 16.97
C ARG A 148 3.21 -6.51 16.92
N ASP A 149 3.49 -5.56 17.81
CA ASP A 149 2.78 -4.28 17.85
C ASP A 149 3.02 -3.43 16.60
N ALA A 150 4.26 -3.44 16.07
CA ALA A 150 4.56 -2.77 14.81
C ALA A 150 3.81 -3.40 13.63
N ARG A 151 3.83 -4.74 13.52
CA ARG A 151 3.10 -5.47 12.46
C ARG A 151 1.59 -5.29 12.58
N SER A 152 1.03 -5.31 13.80
CA SER A 152 -0.40 -5.08 14.01
C SER A 152 -0.84 -3.69 13.52
N ARG A 153 -0.07 -2.65 13.84
CA ARG A 153 -0.36 -1.29 13.32
C ARG A 153 -0.30 -1.22 11.79
N ASN A 154 0.69 -1.86 11.18
CA ASN A 154 0.81 -1.91 9.72
C ASN A 154 -0.36 -2.67 9.09
N LEU A 155 -0.77 -3.79 9.70
CA LEU A 155 -1.94 -4.56 9.28
C LEU A 155 -3.23 -3.74 9.32
N ASP A 156 -3.45 -3.00 10.40
CA ASP A 156 -4.63 -2.14 10.55
C ASP A 156 -4.64 -1.01 9.50
N ALA A 157 -3.49 -0.40 9.24
CA ALA A 157 -3.35 0.60 8.17
C ALA A 157 -3.61 -0.01 6.77
N ALA A 158 -3.10 -1.22 6.51
CA ALA A 158 -3.35 -1.93 5.26
C ALA A 158 -4.83 -2.29 5.06
N ARG A 159 -5.53 -2.71 6.13
CA ARG A 159 -6.98 -2.98 6.10
C ARG A 159 -7.79 -1.72 5.81
N GLN A 160 -7.42 -0.59 6.42
CA GLN A 160 -8.08 0.70 6.15
C GLN A 160 -7.86 1.12 4.69
N LYS A 161 -6.62 1.01 4.18
CA LYS A 161 -6.29 1.28 2.78
C LYS A 161 -7.13 0.39 1.83
N LEU A 162 -7.21 -0.92 2.09
CA LEU A 162 -8.01 -1.84 1.30
C LEU A 162 -9.50 -1.47 1.29
N THR A 163 -10.06 -1.13 2.43
CA THR A 163 -11.45 -0.70 2.54
C THR A 163 -11.71 0.56 1.70
N ALA A 164 -10.79 1.54 1.77
CA ALA A 164 -10.88 2.76 0.97
C ALA A 164 -10.77 2.46 -0.54
N MET A 165 -9.88 1.55 -0.96
CA MET A 165 -9.75 1.14 -2.36
C MET A 165 -11.04 0.48 -2.89
N ILE A 166 -11.65 -0.42 -2.12
CA ILE A 166 -12.92 -1.07 -2.50
C ILE A 166 -14.05 -0.04 -2.61
N ALA A 167 -14.12 0.90 -1.67
CA ALA A 167 -15.12 1.96 -1.71
C ALA A 167 -14.92 2.88 -2.93
N ALA A 168 -13.68 3.28 -3.20
CA ALA A 168 -13.34 4.09 -4.37
C ALA A 168 -13.66 3.39 -5.69
N GLN A 169 -13.33 2.09 -5.81
CA GLN A 169 -13.65 1.29 -6.99
C GLN A 169 -15.17 1.26 -7.25
N ARG A 170 -15.97 0.98 -6.21
CA ARG A 170 -17.45 0.94 -6.35
C ARG A 170 -18.01 2.30 -6.75
N GLN A 171 -17.53 3.38 -6.14
CA GLN A 171 -17.99 4.72 -6.49
C GLN A 171 -17.64 5.07 -7.94
N LEU A 172 -16.40 4.79 -8.36
CA LEU A 172 -15.96 5.02 -9.75
C LEU A 172 -16.76 4.20 -10.75
N GLN A 173 -17.15 2.97 -10.41
CA GLN A 173 -18.01 2.16 -11.26
C GLN A 173 -19.37 2.82 -11.47
N VAL A 174 -20.01 3.28 -10.38
CA VAL A 174 -21.30 4.00 -10.44
C VAL A 174 -21.18 5.31 -11.23
N ASP A 175 -20.08 6.05 -11.02
CA ASP A 175 -19.84 7.32 -11.72
C ASP A 175 -19.68 7.11 -13.24
N VAL A 176 -18.98 6.04 -13.65
CA VAL A 176 -18.84 5.65 -15.07
C VAL A 176 -20.18 5.23 -15.68
N GLU A 177 -20.98 4.42 -14.96
CA GLU A 177 -22.32 3.99 -15.41
C GLU A 177 -23.27 5.18 -15.55
N ASN A 178 -23.26 6.12 -14.60
CA ASN A 178 -24.05 7.35 -14.67
C ASN A 178 -23.63 8.23 -15.85
N LEU A 179 -22.34 8.38 -16.09
CA LEU A 179 -21.83 9.16 -17.21
C LEU A 179 -22.23 8.53 -18.56
N GLU A 180 -22.19 7.20 -18.68
CA GLU A 180 -22.67 6.48 -19.86
C GLU A 180 -24.15 6.74 -20.12
N ALA A 181 -24.98 6.67 -19.06
CA ALA A 181 -26.41 6.95 -19.17
C ALA A 181 -26.68 8.40 -19.61
N GLN A 182 -25.95 9.37 -19.06
CA GLN A 182 -26.05 10.77 -19.46
C GLN A 182 -25.63 10.99 -20.93
N LEU A 183 -24.55 10.33 -21.37
CA LEU A 183 -24.12 10.43 -22.78
C LEU A 183 -25.17 9.85 -23.72
N LYS A 184 -25.79 8.71 -23.37
CA LYS A 184 -26.91 8.14 -24.17
C LYS A 184 -28.10 9.08 -24.27
N LEU A 185 -28.46 9.77 -23.19
CA LEU A 185 -29.52 10.77 -23.22
C LEU A 185 -29.17 11.94 -24.14
N VAL A 186 -27.92 12.43 -24.11
CA VAL A 186 -27.44 13.47 -25.03
C VAL A 186 -27.53 13.00 -26.48
N GLN A 187 -27.06 11.78 -26.80
CA GLN A 187 -27.12 11.22 -28.15
C GLN A 187 -28.55 11.04 -28.68
N VAL A 188 -29.47 10.60 -27.80
CA VAL A 188 -30.91 10.48 -28.18
C VAL A 188 -31.51 11.88 -28.43
N ALA A 189 -31.17 12.87 -27.63
CA ALA A 189 -31.64 14.25 -27.83
C ALA A 189 -31.07 14.86 -29.11
N GLU A 190 -29.77 14.61 -29.42
CA GLU A 190 -29.16 15.01 -30.71
C GLU A 190 -29.85 14.36 -31.89
N ALA A 191 -30.17 13.06 -31.82
CA ALA A 191 -30.83 12.32 -32.91
C ALA A 191 -32.32 12.71 -33.11
N ALA A 192 -32.98 13.20 -32.06
CA ALA A 192 -34.41 13.52 -32.07
C ALA A 192 -34.69 14.98 -32.43
N SER A 193 -33.69 15.87 -32.55
CA SER A 193 -33.94 17.30 -32.60
C SER A 193 -33.61 17.97 -33.92
N ASP A 194 -34.67 18.50 -34.51
CA ASP A 194 -34.73 19.83 -35.14
C ASP A 194 -34.62 20.98 -34.11
N PHE A 195 -34.27 20.66 -32.85
CA PHE A 195 -34.23 21.57 -31.69
C PHE A 195 -32.81 22.02 -31.39
N GLN A 196 -32.64 23.30 -31.04
CA GLN A 196 -31.39 23.91 -30.59
C GLN A 196 -30.72 23.03 -29.52
N PHE A 197 -29.56 22.50 -29.84
CA PHE A 197 -28.74 21.67 -28.96
C PHE A 197 -28.25 22.50 -27.75
N ASP A 198 -28.51 22.01 -26.55
CA ASP A 198 -28.00 22.61 -25.33
C ASP A 198 -26.57 22.10 -25.06
N ASP A 199 -25.56 22.82 -25.58
CA ASP A 199 -24.12 22.54 -25.35
C ASP A 199 -23.75 22.38 -23.88
N SER A 200 -24.64 22.81 -22.96
CA SER A 200 -24.42 22.73 -21.52
C SER A 200 -24.40 21.29 -21.01
N GLN A 201 -25.16 20.37 -21.59
CA GLN A 201 -25.20 18.96 -21.15
C GLN A 201 -23.94 18.22 -21.60
N LEU A 202 -23.45 18.46 -22.80
CA LEU A 202 -22.19 17.89 -23.26
C LEU A 202 -21.01 18.44 -22.45
N ALA A 203 -21.03 19.74 -22.09
CA ALA A 203 -20.02 20.33 -21.21
C ALA A 203 -20.00 19.67 -19.84
N ARG A 204 -21.15 19.38 -19.24
CA ARG A 204 -21.25 18.64 -17.96
C ARG A 204 -20.68 17.23 -18.07
N CYS A 205 -20.97 16.50 -19.15
CA CYS A 205 -20.38 15.17 -19.37
C CYS A 205 -18.84 15.22 -19.46
N LYS A 206 -18.28 16.25 -20.13
CA LYS A 206 -16.83 16.45 -20.20
C LYS A 206 -16.22 16.78 -18.83
N GLU A 207 -16.88 17.58 -18.01
CA GLU A 207 -16.46 17.92 -16.66
C GLU A 207 -16.47 16.67 -15.74
N LEU A 208 -17.56 15.90 -15.75
CA LEU A 208 -17.67 14.64 -15.00
C LEU A 208 -16.59 13.65 -15.44
N MET A 209 -16.29 13.54 -16.73
CA MET A 209 -15.22 12.67 -17.21
C MET A 209 -13.85 13.12 -16.70
N ALA A 210 -13.59 14.41 -16.62
CA ALA A 210 -12.35 14.95 -16.05
C ALA A 210 -12.20 14.61 -14.56
N ASP A 211 -13.28 14.72 -13.79
CA ASP A 211 -13.31 14.35 -12.38
C ASP A 211 -13.10 12.84 -12.17
N ILE A 212 -13.81 12.00 -12.93
CA ILE A 212 -13.62 10.54 -12.89
C ILE A 212 -12.15 10.17 -13.19
N ARG A 213 -11.53 10.79 -14.19
CA ARG A 213 -10.11 10.55 -14.50
C ARG A 213 -9.19 10.93 -13.35
N ALA A 214 -9.40 12.09 -12.74
CA ALA A 214 -8.60 12.52 -11.59
C ALA A 214 -8.70 11.53 -10.43
N ARG A 215 -9.91 11.03 -10.15
CA ARG A 215 -10.14 10.02 -9.10
C ARG A 215 -9.52 8.66 -9.47
N LEU A 216 -9.57 8.25 -10.74
CA LEU A 216 -8.91 7.03 -11.22
C LEU A 216 -7.40 7.12 -11.07
N ASP A 217 -6.78 8.25 -11.40
CA ASP A 217 -5.35 8.46 -11.21
C ASP A 217 -4.95 8.38 -9.73
N VAL A 218 -5.77 8.94 -8.83
CA VAL A 218 -5.55 8.82 -7.37
C VAL A 218 -5.70 7.37 -6.92
N ALA A 219 -6.76 6.68 -7.36
CA ALA A 219 -6.99 5.27 -6.99
C ALA A 219 -5.86 4.35 -7.49
N ALA A 220 -5.37 4.56 -8.72
CA ALA A 220 -4.25 3.82 -9.28
C ALA A 220 -2.95 4.05 -8.50
N ARG A 221 -2.67 5.30 -8.08
CA ARG A 221 -1.50 5.60 -7.24
C ARG A 221 -1.62 4.98 -5.85
N LEU A 222 -2.80 4.98 -5.24
CA LEU A 222 -3.03 4.30 -3.96
C LEU A 222 -2.85 2.78 -4.07
N ALA A 223 -3.24 2.20 -5.20
CA ALA A 223 -3.07 0.77 -5.47
C ALA A 223 -1.60 0.38 -5.70
N SER A 224 -0.80 1.25 -6.34
CA SER A 224 0.61 1.00 -6.70
C SER A 224 1.63 1.47 -5.66
N ALA A 225 1.21 2.20 -4.62
CA ALA A 225 2.08 2.67 -3.54
C ALA A 225 2.26 1.55 -2.50
N ASP A 226 3.24 0.68 -2.72
CA ASP A 226 3.83 -0.25 -1.73
C ASP A 226 5.21 0.23 -1.30
#